data_02caa2d32bfc1424ac9bbcc2493b5c8c
#
_entry.id   02caa2d32bfc1424ac9bbcc2493b5c8c
#
_cell.length_a   1.000
_cell.length_b   1.000
_cell.length_c   1.000
_cell.angle_alpha   90.00
_cell.angle_beta   90.00
_cell.angle_gamma   90.00
#
_symmetry.space_group_name_H-M   'P 1'
#
loop_
_entity.id
_entity.type
_entity.pdbx_description
1 polymer ?
#
loop_
_entity_poly.entity_id
_entity_poly.type
_entity_poly.pdbx_seq_one_letter_code
_entity_poly.pdbx_strand_id
1 'polypeptide(L)'
;MKDTRKLSVIYFVISLVMLLFVCFGCGRNSVDYIHSVNGCEVYYVETDNPEYVEKVADRLKILNDNFVLQSEFGIIEVEDGEVIYNNIK
;
A
#
# COMPACT_ATOMS: atom_id res chain seq x y z
N MET A 1 -33.62 -2.42 -21.02
CA MET A 1 -32.35 -2.14 -21.72
C MET A 1 -31.84 -0.73 -21.55
N LYS A 2 -32.72 0.24 -21.57
CA LYS A 2 -32.29 1.62 -21.28
C LYS A 2 -31.76 1.79 -19.88
N ASP A 3 -32.26 1.04 -18.93
CA ASP A 3 -31.86 1.11 -17.53
C ASP A 3 -30.45 0.60 -17.32
N THR A 4 -30.00 -0.36 -18.12
CA THR A 4 -28.66 -0.91 -18.04
C THR A 4 -27.59 0.12 -18.46
N ARG A 5 -27.90 0.94 -19.45
CA ARG A 5 -27.01 2.00 -19.90
C ARG A 5 -26.86 3.10 -18.84
N LYS A 6 -27.98 3.48 -18.22
CA LYS A 6 -27.94 4.52 -17.15
C LYS A 6 -27.16 4.02 -15.96
N LEU A 7 -27.34 2.78 -15.56
CA LEU A 7 -26.59 2.18 -14.45
C LEU A 7 -25.09 2.16 -14.76
N SER A 8 -24.72 1.77 -15.97
CA SER A 8 -23.31 1.72 -16.38
C SER A 8 -22.65 3.10 -16.34
N VAL A 9 -23.37 4.13 -16.80
CA VAL A 9 -22.88 5.51 -16.76
C VAL A 9 -22.74 6.00 -15.33
N ILE A 10 -23.72 5.68 -14.47
CA ILE A 10 -23.68 6.07 -13.05
C ILE A 10 -22.49 5.43 -12.35
N TYR A 11 -22.23 4.15 -12.57
CA TYR A 11 -21.06 3.48 -11.99
C TYR A 11 -19.76 4.08 -12.49
N PHE A 12 -19.68 4.42 -13.75
CA PHE A 12 -18.50 5.05 -14.33
C PHE A 12 -18.23 6.42 -13.68
N VAL A 13 -19.26 7.22 -13.51
CA VAL A 13 -19.16 8.54 -12.88
C VAL A 13 -18.75 8.42 -11.41
N ILE A 14 -19.36 7.50 -10.67
CA ILE A 14 -19.02 7.26 -9.27
C ILE A 14 -17.56 6.80 -9.15
N SER A 15 -17.13 5.91 -10.00
CA SER A 15 -15.75 5.43 -10.05
C SER A 15 -14.77 6.57 -10.31
N LEU A 16 -15.09 7.45 -11.23
CA LEU A 16 -14.27 8.61 -11.56
C LEU A 16 -14.18 9.59 -10.38
N VAL A 17 -15.31 9.85 -9.72
CA VAL A 17 -15.36 10.73 -8.56
C VAL A 17 -14.54 10.16 -7.40
N MET A 18 -14.65 8.85 -7.17
CA MET A 18 -13.87 8.17 -6.13
C MET A 18 -12.37 8.28 -6.41
N LEU A 19 -11.96 8.13 -7.66
CA LEU A 19 -10.56 8.31 -8.05
C LEU A 19 -10.07 9.72 -7.78
N LEU A 20 -10.86 10.73 -8.12
CA LEU A 20 -10.53 12.11 -7.85
C LEU A 20 -10.41 12.39 -6.36
N PHE A 21 -11.31 11.83 -5.56
CA PHE A 21 -11.27 11.97 -4.11
C PHE A 21 -9.99 11.38 -3.51
N VAL A 22 -9.59 10.22 -3.98
CA VAL A 22 -8.34 9.59 -3.54
C VAL A 22 -7.13 10.44 -3.90
N CYS A 23 -7.15 11.09 -5.06
CA CYS A 23 -6.04 11.95 -5.48
C CYS A 23 -5.92 13.24 -4.67
N PHE A 24 -7.03 13.81 -4.24
CA PHE A 24 -7.02 15.10 -3.56
C PHE A 24 -7.14 15.03 -2.04
N GLY A 25 -7.68 13.94 -1.51
CA GLY A 25 -8.11 13.91 -0.12
C GLY A 25 -7.10 13.43 0.89
N CYS A 26 -6.18 12.58 0.54
CA CYS A 26 -5.44 11.81 1.56
C CYS A 26 -3.93 11.81 1.40
N GLY A 27 -3.36 12.67 0.58
CA GLY A 27 -1.94 12.58 0.31
C GLY A 27 -1.61 11.28 -0.42
N ARG A 28 -0.33 10.93 -0.46
CA ARG A 28 0.13 9.77 -1.21
C ARG A 28 0.34 8.58 -0.28
N ASN A 29 -0.58 7.63 -0.35
CA ASN A 29 -0.43 6.36 0.35
C ASN A 29 -0.37 5.25 -0.70
N SER A 30 0.83 4.90 -1.13
CA SER A 30 1.02 3.85 -2.12
C SER A 30 2.12 2.90 -1.70
N VAL A 31 1.98 1.64 -2.12
CA VAL A 31 2.96 0.59 -1.86
C VAL A 31 3.42 0.07 -3.20
N ASP A 32 4.72 0.17 -3.45
CA ASP A 32 5.33 -0.30 -4.69
C ASP A 32 6.23 -1.49 -4.40
N TYR A 33 6.08 -2.52 -5.23
CA TYR A 33 7.00 -3.66 -5.21
C TYR A 33 8.25 -3.29 -6.00
N ILE A 34 9.42 -3.43 -5.39
CA ILE A 34 10.66 -3.05 -6.04
C ILE A 34 11.32 -4.27 -6.68
N HIS A 35 11.71 -5.25 -5.87
CA HIS A 35 12.38 -6.45 -6.36
C HIS A 35 12.42 -7.53 -5.27
N SER A 36 12.87 -8.72 -5.64
CA SER A 36 13.04 -9.83 -4.72
C SER A 36 14.53 -10.19 -4.63
N VAL A 37 15.03 -10.31 -3.42
CA VAL A 37 16.43 -10.69 -3.17
C VAL A 37 16.44 -11.89 -2.24
N ASN A 38 16.96 -13.02 -2.73
CA ASN A 38 17.12 -14.26 -1.95
C ASN A 38 15.83 -14.72 -1.26
N GLY A 39 14.70 -14.62 -1.97
CA GLY A 39 13.40 -14.99 -1.41
C GLY A 39 12.77 -13.94 -0.51
N CYS A 40 13.45 -12.84 -0.28
CA CYS A 40 12.94 -11.71 0.49
C CYS A 40 12.41 -10.64 -0.48
N GLU A 41 11.15 -10.29 -0.32
CA GLU A 41 10.52 -9.27 -1.16
C GLU A 41 10.78 -7.87 -0.61
N VAL A 42 11.13 -6.95 -1.49
CA VAL A 42 11.41 -5.57 -1.11
C VAL A 42 10.31 -4.66 -1.63
N TYR A 43 9.72 -3.89 -0.74
CA TYR A 43 8.65 -2.95 -1.05
C TYR A 43 9.05 -1.54 -0.64
N TYR A 44 8.48 -0.56 -1.30
CA TYR A 44 8.61 0.83 -0.94
C TYR A 44 7.22 1.43 -0.68
N VAL A 45 7.08 2.11 0.44
CA VAL A 45 5.84 2.79 0.81
C VAL A 45 6.05 4.30 0.68
N GLU A 46 5.23 4.92 -0.13
CA GLU A 46 5.20 6.37 -0.26
C GLU A 46 4.00 6.90 0.52
N THR A 47 4.27 7.57 1.63
CA THR A 47 3.22 8.11 2.50
C THR A 47 3.79 9.23 3.37
N ASP A 48 2.92 10.13 3.79
CA ASP A 48 3.27 11.20 4.75
C ASP A 48 2.99 10.79 6.19
N ASN A 49 2.44 9.61 6.40
CA ASN A 49 2.02 9.14 7.72
C ASN A 49 2.78 7.88 8.12
N PRO A 50 3.63 7.95 9.18
CA PRO A 50 4.38 6.78 9.63
C PRO A 50 3.50 5.63 10.13
N GLU A 51 2.31 5.91 10.63
CA GLU A 51 1.38 4.86 11.04
C GLU A 51 0.93 4.01 9.87
N TYR A 52 0.84 4.59 8.68
CA TYR A 52 0.50 3.85 7.48
C TYR A 52 1.57 2.81 7.15
N VAL A 53 2.82 3.14 7.34
CA VAL A 53 3.93 2.21 7.12
C VAL A 53 3.81 0.99 8.04
N GLU A 54 3.47 1.21 9.30
CA GLU A 54 3.27 0.12 10.26
C GLU A 54 2.07 -0.76 9.88
N LYS A 55 0.98 -0.15 9.41
CA LYS A 55 -0.19 -0.91 8.94
C LYS A 55 0.13 -1.78 7.74
N VAL A 56 0.91 -1.26 6.81
CA VAL A 56 1.35 -2.03 5.64
C VAL A 56 2.24 -3.19 6.07
N ALA A 57 3.16 -2.93 7.00
CA ALA A 57 4.02 -3.98 7.53
C ALA A 57 3.21 -5.12 8.17
N ASP A 58 2.20 -4.78 8.97
CA ASP A 58 1.33 -5.76 9.59
C ASP A 58 0.58 -6.61 8.55
N ARG A 59 0.10 -5.98 7.49
CA ARG A 59 -0.56 -6.68 6.39
C ARG A 59 0.40 -7.61 5.66
N LEU A 60 1.60 -7.14 5.39
CA LEU A 60 2.59 -7.95 4.69
C LEU A 60 3.03 -9.14 5.51
N LYS A 61 3.06 -9.02 6.84
CA LYS A 61 3.36 -10.15 7.73
C LYS A 61 2.36 -11.30 7.58
N ILE A 62 1.12 -10.98 7.27
CA ILE A 62 0.07 -11.99 7.06
C ILE A 62 0.31 -12.72 5.74
N LEU A 63 0.79 -11.99 4.72
CA LEU A 63 0.97 -12.53 3.37
C LEU A 63 2.35 -13.14 3.14
N ASN A 64 3.37 -12.56 3.76
CA ASN A 64 4.77 -12.95 3.58
C ASN A 64 5.49 -13.00 4.91
N ASP A 65 6.31 -14.03 5.10
CA ASP A 65 7.13 -14.16 6.32
C ASP A 65 8.44 -13.40 6.22
N ASN A 66 8.89 -13.12 4.99
CA ASN A 66 10.17 -12.46 4.75
C ASN A 66 9.97 -11.29 3.80
N PHE A 67 10.19 -10.09 4.28
CA PHE A 67 10.12 -8.91 3.42
C PHE A 67 10.89 -7.74 4.03
N VAL A 68 11.21 -6.78 3.19
CA VAL A 68 11.79 -5.50 3.58
C VAL A 68 10.84 -4.39 3.13
N LEU A 69 10.48 -3.52 4.03
CA LEU A 69 9.59 -2.40 3.75
C LEU A 69 10.35 -1.10 3.93
N GLN A 70 10.58 -0.40 2.85
CA GLN A 70 11.29 0.88 2.84
C GLN A 70 10.30 2.03 2.75
N SER A 71 10.61 3.14 3.40
CA SER A 71 9.83 4.37 3.34
C SER A 71 10.71 5.57 3.61
N GLU A 72 10.15 6.77 3.49
CA GLU A 72 10.85 8.00 3.86
C GLU A 72 11.17 8.06 5.35
N PHE A 73 10.44 7.33 6.16
CA PHE A 73 10.62 7.33 7.62
C PHE A 73 11.64 6.30 8.08
N GLY A 74 12.02 5.38 7.24
CA GLY A 74 13.00 4.37 7.58
C GLY A 74 12.72 3.03 6.93
N ILE A 75 13.28 1.97 7.52
CA ILE A 75 13.22 0.62 6.98
C ILE A 75 12.72 -0.33 8.06
N ILE A 76 11.83 -1.24 7.65
CA ILE A 76 11.40 -2.37 8.48
C ILE A 76 11.83 -3.64 7.77
N GLU A 77 12.61 -4.48 8.44
CA GLU A 77 12.98 -5.80 7.95
C GLU A 77 12.28 -6.86 8.78
N VAL A 78 11.64 -7.80 8.10
CA VAL A 78 10.92 -8.91 8.73
C VAL A 78 11.48 -10.22 8.21
N GLU A 79 11.80 -11.13 9.13
CA GLU A 79 12.28 -12.48 8.80
C GLU A 79 11.52 -13.49 9.66
N ASP A 80 10.98 -14.53 9.01
CA ASP A 80 10.17 -15.56 9.64
C ASP A 80 8.98 -15.01 10.43
N GLY A 81 8.38 -13.92 9.91
CA GLY A 81 7.24 -13.28 10.56
C GLY A 81 7.61 -12.38 11.73
N GLU A 82 8.90 -12.25 12.05
CA GLU A 82 9.37 -11.42 13.15
C GLU A 82 10.13 -10.20 12.63
N VAL A 83 9.91 -9.06 13.25
CA VAL A 83 10.63 -7.83 12.92
C VAL A 83 12.06 -7.93 13.45
N ILE A 84 13.03 -8.00 12.53
CA ILE A 84 14.45 -8.07 12.91
C ILE A 84 15.10 -6.69 12.92
N TYR A 85 14.53 -5.74 12.19
CA TYR A 85 15.05 -4.38 12.13
C TYR A 85 13.90 -3.41 11.87
N ASN A 86 13.81 -2.39 12.70
CA ASN A 86 12.79 -1.36 12.56
C ASN A 86 13.43 0.00 12.88
N ASN A 87 13.57 0.84 11.87
CA ASN A 87 14.15 2.17 11.99
C ASN A 87 13.17 3.24 11.50
N ILE A 88 11.92 3.13 11.93
CA ILE A 88 10.89 4.12 11.59
C ILE A 88 10.85 5.21 12.64
N LYS A 89 11.00 6.42 12.19
CA LYS A 89 10.98 7.59 13.06
C LYS A 89 9.59 8.20 13.15
#